data_e0e7b61410b1e58bb25157d019dda073
#
_entry.id   e0e7b61410b1e58bb25157d019dda073
#
_cell.length_a   1.000
_cell.length_b   1.000
_cell.length_c   1.000
_cell.angle_alpha   90.00
_cell.angle_beta   90.00
_cell.angle_gamma   90.00
#
_symmetry.space_group_name_H-M   'P 1'
#
loop_
_entity.id
_entity.type
_entity.pdbx_description
1 polymer ?
#
loop_
_entity_poly.entity_id
_entity_poly.type
_entity_poly.pdbx_seq_one_letter_code
_entity_poly.pdbx_strand_id
1 'polypeptide(L)'
;SDVCMLERSVLTAGSSWHAAGGIHTLNADPNMSALQAYTIELLPEIEAESGQDIGLHMTGGLTMAGTPDRWEWLQSAYRVYQSIGISDCRLVTPDEARELNPIMSTDGLLGGMWADREGYLDTTGTVHAYAKAARKRGAEYYEHTKVEALEQTKDGWRVITDKGVITCEHVVNAGGLWAKQIGRMAGIELPVSPLKHHYLISDTIAELENLDFEIPMTVDLEGFTYLRQDQKGVLLGIYEINHEHWAMDGAPWDYGMELFQEQTDRIENELVMGFERYPALQDVGIKTWVNGAFTFSPDGNPLVGPVPGK
;
A
#
# COMPACT_ATOMS: atom_id res chain seq x y z
N SER A 1 6.96 19.60 18.61
CA SER A 1 5.82 20.12 17.85
C SER A 1 4.56 20.01 18.69
N ASP A 2 3.65 20.92 18.54
CA ASP A 2 2.35 20.91 19.22
C ASP A 2 1.36 20.11 18.36
N VAL A 3 1.53 18.80 18.35
CA VAL A 3 0.74 17.85 17.53
C VAL A 3 0.23 16.74 18.42
N CYS A 4 -1.05 16.45 18.29
CA CYS A 4 -1.71 15.34 18.96
C CYS A 4 -2.39 14.43 17.93
N MET A 5 -2.13 13.13 17.98
CA MET A 5 -2.81 12.11 17.20
C MET A 5 -3.80 11.33 18.08
N LEU A 6 -5.00 11.13 17.56
CA LEU A 6 -6.06 10.37 18.24
C LEU A 6 -6.36 9.11 17.42
N GLU A 7 -6.28 7.97 18.07
CA GLU A 7 -6.66 6.66 17.51
C GLU A 7 -7.78 6.05 18.37
N ARG A 8 -8.89 5.66 17.73
CA ARG A 8 -10.05 5.11 18.45
C ARG A 8 -9.80 3.72 19.06
N SER A 9 -8.88 2.95 18.49
CA SER A 9 -8.53 1.59 18.90
C SER A 9 -7.05 1.51 19.23
N VAL A 10 -6.28 0.82 18.41
CA VAL A 10 -4.82 0.70 18.51
C VAL A 10 -4.17 1.11 17.21
N LEU A 11 -2.91 1.50 17.26
CA LEU A 11 -2.12 1.71 16.06
C LEU A 11 -2.20 0.49 15.15
N THR A 12 -2.24 0.73 13.83
CA THR A 12 -2.38 -0.26 12.76
C THR A 12 -3.76 -0.87 12.56
N ALA A 13 -4.72 -0.68 13.46
CA ALA A 13 -6.10 -1.14 13.24
C ALA A 13 -6.67 -0.61 11.90
N GLY A 14 -7.52 -1.41 11.27
CA GLY A 14 -8.03 -1.14 9.94
C GLY A 14 -7.19 -1.82 8.85
N SER A 15 -6.65 -1.08 7.89
CA SER A 15 -5.93 -1.67 6.74
C SER A 15 -4.45 -1.93 6.98
N SER A 16 -3.79 -1.18 7.88
CA SER A 16 -2.33 -1.19 8.00
C SER A 16 -1.75 -2.54 8.44
N TRP A 17 -2.39 -3.24 9.39
CA TRP A 17 -1.87 -4.48 9.97
C TRP A 17 -1.82 -5.66 8.98
N HIS A 18 -2.63 -5.63 7.93
CA HIS A 18 -2.70 -6.69 6.91
C HIS A 18 -2.26 -6.21 5.52
N ALA A 19 -1.70 -5.01 5.39
CA ALA A 19 -1.24 -4.51 4.10
C ALA A 19 -0.05 -5.33 3.57
N ALA A 20 0.02 -5.51 2.25
CA ALA A 20 1.04 -6.33 1.60
C ALA A 20 2.48 -5.79 1.71
N GLY A 21 2.61 -4.49 1.96
CA GLY A 21 3.89 -3.84 2.27
C GLY A 21 4.78 -3.53 1.07
N GLY A 22 4.31 -3.72 -0.17
CA GLY A 22 5.08 -3.32 -1.35
C GLY A 22 5.29 -1.81 -1.41
N ILE A 23 6.49 -1.38 -1.78
CA ILE A 23 6.85 0.02 -2.01
C ILE A 23 7.36 0.19 -3.43
N HIS A 24 6.83 1.18 -4.13
CA HIS A 24 7.19 1.45 -5.52
C HIS A 24 7.08 2.94 -5.84
N THR A 25 7.77 3.37 -6.87
CA THR A 25 7.75 4.75 -7.37
C THR A 25 6.89 4.90 -8.62
N LEU A 26 6.51 3.79 -9.25
CA LEU A 26 5.79 3.79 -10.52
C LEU A 26 4.39 4.38 -10.39
N ASN A 27 4.18 5.55 -10.98
CA ASN A 27 2.90 6.21 -11.13
C ASN A 27 2.87 7.01 -12.44
N ALA A 28 1.70 7.13 -13.06
CA ALA A 28 1.53 7.95 -14.26
C ALA A 28 1.54 9.46 -13.95
N ASP A 29 1.26 9.85 -12.70
CA ASP A 29 1.33 11.24 -12.25
C ASP A 29 2.72 11.56 -11.69
N PRO A 30 3.43 12.58 -12.24
CA PRO A 30 4.77 12.93 -11.81
C PRO A 30 4.86 13.42 -10.35
N ASN A 31 3.81 14.05 -9.82
CA ASN A 31 3.80 14.50 -8.41
C ASN A 31 3.69 13.28 -7.49
N MET A 32 2.89 12.29 -7.86
CA MET A 32 2.78 11.04 -7.11
C MET A 32 4.08 10.26 -7.14
N SER A 33 4.71 10.11 -8.30
CA SER A 33 6.04 9.46 -8.41
C SER A 33 7.09 10.17 -7.54
N ALA A 34 7.10 11.51 -7.54
CA ALA A 34 8.01 12.29 -6.69
C ALA A 34 7.73 12.09 -5.20
N LEU A 35 6.45 12.06 -4.79
CA LEU A 35 6.05 11.83 -3.40
C LEU A 35 6.44 10.41 -2.95
N GLN A 36 6.22 9.42 -3.78
CA GLN A 36 6.59 8.03 -3.49
C GLN A 36 8.12 7.88 -3.38
N ALA A 37 8.89 8.47 -4.30
CA ALA A 37 10.35 8.46 -4.25
C ALA A 37 10.87 9.10 -2.96
N TYR A 38 10.36 10.28 -2.59
CA TYR A 38 10.70 10.94 -1.32
C TYR A 38 10.33 10.07 -0.11
N THR A 39 9.17 9.41 -0.15
CA THR A 39 8.74 8.52 0.95
C THR A 39 9.73 7.38 1.13
N ILE A 40 10.18 6.75 0.05
CA ILE A 40 11.16 5.66 0.10
C ILE A 40 12.50 6.15 0.66
N GLU A 41 12.95 7.34 0.27
CA GLU A 41 14.17 7.96 0.82
C GLU A 41 14.04 8.24 2.33
N LEU A 42 12.85 8.59 2.80
CA LEU A 42 12.58 8.90 4.20
C LEU A 42 12.53 7.66 5.12
N LEU A 43 12.19 6.48 4.59
CA LEU A 43 12.01 5.26 5.38
C LEU A 43 13.24 4.87 6.23
N PRO A 44 14.48 4.82 5.68
CA PRO A 44 15.68 4.54 6.48
C PRO A 44 15.94 5.60 7.56
N GLU A 45 15.61 6.87 7.31
CA GLU A 45 15.76 7.94 8.29
C GLU A 45 14.78 7.76 9.46
N ILE A 46 13.53 7.41 9.17
CA ILE A 46 12.51 7.12 10.19
C ILE A 46 12.88 5.88 11.01
N GLU A 47 13.39 4.83 10.36
CA GLU A 47 13.91 3.65 11.05
C GLU A 47 15.04 4.02 12.03
N ALA A 48 16.06 4.75 11.55
CA ALA A 48 17.19 5.18 12.37
C ALA A 48 16.76 6.12 13.50
N GLU A 49 15.88 7.09 13.23
CA GLU A 49 15.39 8.02 14.24
C GLU A 49 14.52 7.32 15.29
N SER A 50 13.63 6.45 14.87
CA SER A 50 12.72 5.74 15.77
C SER A 50 13.43 4.65 16.59
N GLY A 51 14.45 4.01 16.02
CA GLY A 51 15.05 2.78 16.53
C GLY A 51 14.10 1.58 16.42
N GLN A 52 13.12 1.65 15.54
CA GLN A 52 12.15 0.58 15.23
C GLN A 52 12.50 -0.03 13.88
N ASP A 53 12.79 -1.31 13.87
CA ASP A 53 12.93 -2.09 12.64
C ASP A 53 11.61 -2.05 11.85
N ILE A 54 11.70 -1.68 10.58
CA ILE A 54 10.58 -1.62 9.65
C ILE A 54 10.62 -2.74 8.61
N GLY A 55 11.53 -3.70 8.74
CA GLY A 55 11.66 -4.82 7.81
C GLY A 55 11.82 -4.34 6.37
N LEU A 56 12.67 -3.35 6.12
CA LEU A 56 12.87 -2.75 4.79
C LEU A 56 13.77 -3.63 3.93
N HIS A 57 13.21 -4.16 2.85
CA HIS A 57 13.89 -4.97 1.84
C HIS A 57 13.90 -4.23 0.51
N MET A 58 15.05 -3.68 0.13
CA MET A 58 15.25 -2.96 -1.13
C MET A 58 15.64 -3.95 -2.24
N THR A 59 14.68 -4.74 -2.68
CA THR A 59 14.86 -5.83 -3.64
C THR A 59 14.82 -5.37 -5.09
N GLY A 60 14.51 -4.11 -5.33
CA GLY A 60 14.13 -3.59 -6.63
C GLY A 60 12.67 -3.88 -6.96
N GLY A 61 12.18 -3.21 -8.00
CA GLY A 61 10.83 -3.38 -8.54
C GLY A 61 10.88 -3.72 -10.03
N LEU A 62 10.00 -4.61 -10.45
CA LEU A 62 9.89 -5.07 -11.82
C LEU A 62 8.42 -5.01 -12.26
N THR A 63 8.09 -4.08 -13.16
CA THR A 63 6.74 -3.99 -13.73
C THR A 63 6.76 -4.50 -15.17
N MET A 64 5.89 -5.46 -15.50
CA MET A 64 5.86 -6.16 -16.77
C MET A 64 4.65 -5.77 -17.61
N ALA A 65 4.84 -5.76 -18.93
CA ALA A 65 3.81 -5.49 -19.91
C ALA A 65 3.80 -6.53 -21.04
N GLY A 66 2.64 -7.11 -21.33
CA GLY A 66 2.42 -8.14 -22.35
C GLY A 66 1.63 -7.64 -23.55
N THR A 67 0.94 -6.49 -23.47
CA THR A 67 0.22 -5.90 -24.58
C THR A 67 0.90 -4.63 -25.12
N PRO A 68 0.71 -4.27 -26.41
CA PRO A 68 1.27 -3.04 -26.96
C PRO A 68 0.89 -1.78 -26.19
N ASP A 69 -0.37 -1.66 -25.77
CA ASP A 69 -0.88 -0.51 -25.03
C ASP A 69 -0.22 -0.37 -23.65
N ARG A 70 -0.06 -1.48 -22.93
CA ARG A 70 0.62 -1.51 -21.63
C ARG A 70 2.12 -1.22 -21.78
N TRP A 71 2.72 -1.75 -22.83
CA TRP A 71 4.13 -1.49 -23.11
C TRP A 71 4.38 -0.02 -23.46
N GLU A 72 3.51 0.61 -24.27
CA GLU A 72 3.59 2.04 -24.57
C GLU A 72 3.38 2.89 -23.31
N TRP A 73 2.42 2.52 -22.48
CA TRP A 73 2.19 3.17 -21.19
C TRP A 73 3.45 3.11 -20.30
N LEU A 74 4.08 1.94 -20.19
CA LEU A 74 5.25 1.73 -19.36
C LEU A 74 6.47 2.54 -19.87
N GLN A 75 6.67 2.59 -21.19
CA GLN A 75 7.66 3.45 -21.79
C GLN A 75 7.38 4.95 -21.55
N SER A 76 6.14 5.35 -21.52
CA SER A 76 5.73 6.72 -21.17
C SER A 76 6.02 7.03 -19.69
N ALA A 77 5.72 6.13 -18.78
CA ALA A 77 6.06 6.26 -17.36
C ALA A 77 7.58 6.37 -17.16
N TYR A 78 8.36 5.56 -17.89
CA TYR A 78 9.81 5.67 -17.88
C TYR A 78 10.30 7.08 -18.31
N ARG A 79 9.72 7.66 -19.37
CA ARG A 79 10.06 9.04 -19.80
C ARG A 79 9.68 10.08 -18.74
N VAL A 80 8.54 9.89 -18.04
CA VAL A 80 8.16 10.75 -16.91
C VAL A 80 9.21 10.70 -15.81
N TYR A 81 9.66 9.51 -15.42
CA TYR A 81 10.73 9.33 -14.42
C TYR A 81 11.97 10.10 -14.77
N GLN A 82 12.46 9.95 -16.00
CA GLN A 82 13.63 10.69 -16.47
C GLN A 82 13.42 12.20 -16.38
N SER A 83 12.22 12.70 -16.67
CA SER A 83 11.90 14.13 -16.66
C SER A 83 11.85 14.75 -15.26
N ILE A 84 11.59 13.95 -14.23
CA ILE A 84 11.53 14.39 -12.81
C ILE A 84 12.80 13.99 -12.01
N GLY A 85 13.82 13.47 -12.70
CA GLY A 85 15.12 13.16 -12.11
C GLY A 85 15.20 11.80 -11.42
N ILE A 86 14.23 10.90 -11.58
CA ILE A 86 14.33 9.51 -11.16
C ILE A 86 15.12 8.76 -12.23
N SER A 87 16.39 8.51 -11.98
CA SER A 87 17.34 7.94 -12.96
C SER A 87 17.73 6.49 -12.69
N ASP A 88 17.33 5.94 -11.56
CA ASP A 88 17.60 4.58 -11.09
C ASP A 88 16.53 3.58 -11.56
N CYS A 89 16.11 3.76 -12.81
CA CYS A 89 15.19 2.85 -13.50
C CYS A 89 15.66 2.63 -14.94
N ARG A 90 15.29 1.50 -15.51
CA ARG A 90 15.57 1.11 -16.89
C ARG A 90 14.49 0.23 -17.49
N LEU A 91 14.33 0.30 -18.81
CA LEU A 91 13.52 -0.69 -19.51
C LEU A 91 14.32 -2.00 -19.61
N VAL A 92 13.62 -3.13 -19.49
CA VAL A 92 14.18 -4.48 -19.54
C VAL A 92 13.46 -5.33 -20.57
N THR A 93 14.20 -6.24 -21.17
CA THR A 93 13.66 -7.30 -22.03
C THR A 93 13.01 -8.40 -21.18
N PRO A 94 12.17 -9.29 -21.77
CA PRO A 94 11.65 -10.45 -21.06
C PRO A 94 12.74 -11.39 -20.52
N ASP A 95 13.86 -11.56 -21.23
CA ASP A 95 14.98 -12.39 -20.79
C ASP A 95 15.67 -11.78 -19.56
N GLU A 96 15.96 -10.47 -19.57
CA GLU A 96 16.51 -9.76 -18.40
C GLU A 96 15.54 -9.82 -17.20
N ALA A 97 14.23 -9.71 -17.45
CA ALA A 97 13.22 -9.83 -16.40
C ALA A 97 13.22 -11.23 -15.76
N ARG A 98 13.43 -12.29 -16.56
CA ARG A 98 13.56 -13.66 -16.06
C ARG A 98 14.82 -13.88 -15.22
N GLU A 99 15.93 -13.21 -15.57
CA GLU A 99 17.14 -13.26 -14.74
C GLU A 99 16.91 -12.60 -13.37
N LEU A 100 16.10 -11.53 -13.32
CA LEU A 100 15.76 -10.82 -12.09
C LEU A 100 14.74 -11.59 -11.24
N ASN A 101 13.77 -12.27 -11.87
CA ASN A 101 12.76 -13.08 -11.20
C ASN A 101 12.64 -14.46 -11.86
N PRO A 102 13.45 -15.45 -11.45
CA PRO A 102 13.54 -16.75 -12.10
C PRO A 102 12.31 -17.64 -11.94
N ILE A 103 11.41 -17.38 -11.01
CA ILE A 103 10.16 -18.13 -10.86
C ILE A 103 9.04 -17.63 -11.80
N MET A 104 9.29 -16.54 -12.55
CA MET A 104 8.32 -15.92 -13.45
C MET A 104 8.41 -16.52 -14.85
N SER A 105 7.25 -16.88 -15.45
CA SER A 105 7.14 -17.10 -16.89
C SER A 105 7.16 -15.76 -17.62
N THR A 106 7.93 -15.67 -18.69
CA THR A 106 7.99 -14.47 -19.54
C THR A 106 7.21 -14.63 -20.84
N ASP A 107 6.44 -15.70 -20.97
CA ASP A 107 5.62 -15.96 -22.15
C ASP A 107 4.61 -14.84 -22.37
N GLY A 108 4.56 -14.34 -23.61
CA GLY A 108 3.68 -13.26 -24.02
C GLY A 108 4.09 -11.84 -23.54
N LEU A 109 5.18 -11.68 -22.78
CA LEU A 109 5.67 -10.37 -22.38
C LEU A 109 6.41 -9.66 -23.50
N LEU A 110 6.19 -8.34 -23.61
CA LEU A 110 6.89 -7.45 -24.56
C LEU A 110 8.12 -6.80 -23.94
N GLY A 111 8.10 -6.58 -22.62
CA GLY A 111 9.16 -5.97 -21.86
C GLY A 111 8.69 -5.56 -20.46
N GLY A 112 9.57 -4.88 -19.74
CA GLY A 112 9.28 -4.38 -18.41
C GLY A 112 10.05 -3.12 -18.08
N MET A 113 9.81 -2.60 -16.89
CA MET A 113 10.60 -1.54 -16.28
C MET A 113 11.12 -2.03 -14.93
N TRP A 114 12.41 -1.91 -14.75
CA TRP A 114 13.14 -2.11 -13.51
C TRP A 114 13.33 -0.78 -12.79
N ALA A 115 13.20 -0.76 -11.46
CA ALA A 115 13.51 0.37 -10.60
C ALA A 115 14.28 -0.10 -9.36
N ASP A 116 15.49 0.47 -9.15
CA ASP A 116 16.43 0.01 -8.10
C ASP A 116 15.90 0.26 -6.69
N ARG A 117 15.19 1.38 -6.48
CA ARG A 117 14.72 1.83 -5.15
C ARG A 117 13.33 1.35 -4.78
N GLU A 118 12.89 0.24 -5.32
CA GLU A 118 11.61 -0.40 -4.97
C GLU A 118 11.85 -1.65 -4.11
N GLY A 119 10.78 -2.16 -3.51
CA GLY A 119 10.89 -3.35 -2.67
C GLY A 119 9.66 -3.51 -1.77
N TYR A 120 9.89 -3.92 -0.53
CA TYR A 120 8.80 -4.11 0.44
C TYR A 120 9.26 -3.88 1.89
N LEU A 121 8.30 -3.76 2.79
CA LEU A 121 8.52 -3.50 4.21
C LEU A 121 7.44 -4.15 5.10
N ASP A 122 7.69 -4.18 6.40
CA ASP A 122 6.67 -4.46 7.42
C ASP A 122 5.84 -3.20 7.70
N THR A 123 4.58 -3.24 7.30
CA THR A 123 3.66 -2.10 7.46
C THR A 123 3.35 -1.79 8.93
N THR A 124 3.25 -2.80 9.78
CA THR A 124 3.05 -2.63 11.23
C THR A 124 4.28 -1.98 11.88
N GLY A 125 5.47 -2.50 11.60
CA GLY A 125 6.74 -1.91 12.05
C GLY A 125 6.89 -0.46 11.61
N THR A 126 6.53 -0.17 10.36
CA THR A 126 6.59 1.18 9.79
C THR A 126 5.67 2.17 10.51
N VAL A 127 4.41 1.81 10.77
CA VAL A 127 3.49 2.67 11.55
C VAL A 127 4.04 2.94 12.94
N HIS A 128 4.56 1.92 13.61
CA HIS A 128 5.20 2.11 14.92
C HIS A 128 6.47 2.96 14.86
N ALA A 129 7.25 2.87 13.79
CA ALA A 129 8.44 3.70 13.57
C ALA A 129 8.05 5.18 13.44
N TYR A 130 7.06 5.50 12.61
CA TYR A 130 6.53 6.86 12.50
C TYR A 130 6.02 7.40 13.83
N ALA A 131 5.25 6.61 14.57
CA ALA A 131 4.73 7.02 15.88
C ALA A 131 5.84 7.27 16.91
N LYS A 132 6.88 6.42 16.95
CA LYS A 132 8.05 6.61 17.83
C LYS A 132 8.87 7.83 17.44
N ALA A 133 9.14 8.04 16.15
CA ALA A 133 9.87 9.23 15.67
C ALA A 133 9.08 10.51 15.96
N ALA A 134 7.76 10.53 15.73
CA ALA A 134 6.91 11.65 16.06
C ALA A 134 6.94 12.00 17.57
N ARG A 135 6.87 10.98 18.45
CA ARG A 135 7.01 11.19 19.91
C ARG A 135 8.35 11.79 20.30
N LYS A 136 9.45 11.33 19.71
CA LYS A 136 10.78 11.90 19.96
C LYS A 136 10.86 13.39 19.60
N ARG A 137 10.04 13.83 18.64
CA ARG A 137 9.90 15.22 18.22
C ARG A 137 8.83 16.00 19.02
N GLY A 138 8.27 15.41 20.07
CA GLY A 138 7.31 16.03 20.98
C GLY A 138 5.84 15.94 20.56
N ALA A 139 5.51 15.08 19.57
CA ALA A 139 4.11 14.76 19.28
C ALA A 139 3.53 13.83 20.34
N GLU A 140 2.28 14.02 20.68
CA GLU A 140 1.52 13.14 21.56
C GLU A 140 0.62 12.24 20.73
N TYR A 141 0.36 11.00 21.17
CA TYR A 141 -0.70 10.20 20.61
C TYR A 141 -1.47 9.42 21.68
N TYR A 142 -2.77 9.29 21.46
CA TYR A 142 -3.70 8.66 22.39
C TYR A 142 -4.50 7.58 21.66
N GLU A 143 -4.21 6.32 21.99
CA GLU A 143 -5.00 5.18 21.58
C GLU A 143 -6.28 5.08 22.42
N HIS A 144 -7.22 4.28 21.96
CA HIS A 144 -8.54 4.10 22.59
C HIS A 144 -9.25 5.44 22.85
N THR A 145 -9.07 6.41 21.94
CA THR A 145 -9.65 7.75 22.06
C THR A 145 -10.40 8.09 20.78
N LYS A 146 -11.69 7.84 20.81
CA LYS A 146 -12.56 8.03 19.65
C LYS A 146 -12.97 9.49 19.50
N VAL A 147 -12.79 10.05 18.32
CA VAL A 147 -13.40 11.33 17.93
C VAL A 147 -14.88 11.10 17.66
N GLU A 148 -15.75 11.86 18.34
CA GLU A 148 -17.20 11.77 18.22
C GLU A 148 -17.79 12.96 17.43
N ALA A 149 -17.17 14.14 17.49
CA ALA A 149 -17.58 15.30 16.71
C ALA A 149 -16.43 16.27 16.46
N LEU A 150 -16.56 17.05 15.40
CA LEU A 150 -15.69 18.17 15.06
C LEU A 150 -16.55 19.44 14.99
N GLU A 151 -16.23 20.44 15.79
CA GLU A 151 -16.91 21.74 15.82
C GLU A 151 -15.95 22.82 15.35
N GLN A 152 -16.23 23.43 14.22
CA GLN A 152 -15.47 24.57 13.74
C GLN A 152 -15.75 25.82 14.61
N THR A 153 -14.71 26.52 15.01
CA THR A 153 -14.79 27.75 15.81
C THR A 153 -14.23 28.92 15.01
N LYS A 154 -14.22 30.11 15.58
CA LYS A 154 -13.62 31.26 14.94
C LYS A 154 -12.09 31.11 14.75
N ASP A 155 -11.43 30.45 15.70
CA ASP A 155 -9.96 30.41 15.78
C ASP A 155 -9.40 28.99 15.58
N GLY A 156 -10.20 28.06 15.02
CA GLY A 156 -9.80 26.68 14.79
C GLY A 156 -10.92 25.66 15.05
N TRP A 157 -10.64 24.62 15.81
CA TRP A 157 -11.53 23.48 16.01
C TRP A 157 -11.63 23.07 17.47
N ARG A 158 -12.80 22.57 17.85
CA ARG A 158 -13.02 21.73 19.03
C ARG A 158 -13.22 20.30 18.57
N VAL A 159 -12.33 19.43 18.98
CA VAL A 159 -12.39 17.99 18.74
C VAL A 159 -12.99 17.33 19.97
N ILE A 160 -14.21 16.81 19.85
CA ILE A 160 -14.93 16.15 20.92
C ILE A 160 -14.62 14.66 20.85
N THR A 161 -14.16 14.10 21.95
CA THR A 161 -13.82 12.68 22.07
C THR A 161 -14.60 12.04 23.21
N ASP A 162 -14.62 10.73 23.26
CA ASP A 162 -15.17 9.93 24.37
C ASP A 162 -14.44 10.14 25.71
N LYS A 163 -13.31 10.87 25.72
CA LYS A 163 -12.48 11.14 26.91
C LYS A 163 -12.37 12.62 27.27
N GLY A 164 -12.88 13.51 26.44
CA GLY A 164 -12.79 14.94 26.66
C GLY A 164 -12.75 15.76 25.38
N VAL A 165 -12.39 17.03 25.49
CA VAL A 165 -12.39 17.98 24.38
C VAL A 165 -10.98 18.53 24.20
N ILE A 166 -10.50 18.53 22.95
CA ILE A 166 -9.23 19.13 22.55
C ILE A 166 -9.54 20.34 21.66
N THR A 167 -8.81 21.44 21.84
CA THR A 167 -8.86 22.60 20.95
C THR A 167 -7.59 22.67 20.12
N CYS A 168 -7.72 22.93 18.82
CA CYS A 168 -6.59 23.04 17.92
C CYS A 168 -6.87 24.01 16.77
N GLU A 169 -5.83 24.48 16.11
CA GLU A 169 -5.95 25.36 14.93
C GLU A 169 -6.34 24.54 13.69
N HIS A 170 -5.79 23.34 13.55
CA HIS A 170 -5.97 22.49 12.38
C HIS A 170 -6.32 21.07 12.79
N VAL A 171 -7.17 20.42 11.99
CA VAL A 171 -7.48 18.99 12.06
C VAL A 171 -7.02 18.30 10.78
N VAL A 172 -6.23 17.25 10.91
CA VAL A 172 -5.84 16.38 9.79
C VAL A 172 -6.69 15.13 9.83
N ASN A 173 -7.48 14.90 8.79
CA ASN A 173 -8.22 13.67 8.63
C ASN A 173 -7.33 12.58 8.03
N ALA A 174 -6.78 11.71 8.86
CA ALA A 174 -6.02 10.54 8.50
C ALA A 174 -6.78 9.24 8.85
N GLY A 175 -8.11 9.28 8.81
CA GLY A 175 -9.01 8.25 9.34
C GLY A 175 -9.09 6.95 8.52
N GLY A 176 -8.34 6.77 7.41
CA GLY A 176 -8.30 5.53 6.64
C GLY A 176 -9.69 5.05 6.22
N LEU A 177 -10.08 3.85 6.66
CA LEU A 177 -11.42 3.28 6.41
C LEU A 177 -12.56 4.18 6.94
N TRP A 178 -12.29 5.00 7.97
CA TRP A 178 -13.27 5.91 8.60
C TRP A 178 -13.13 7.35 8.13
N ALA A 179 -12.26 7.64 7.16
CA ALA A 179 -12.01 9.00 6.68
C ALA A 179 -13.29 9.72 6.22
N LYS A 180 -14.22 9.00 5.56
CA LYS A 180 -15.52 9.53 5.15
C LYS A 180 -16.36 10.00 6.35
N GLN A 181 -16.42 9.22 7.40
CA GLN A 181 -17.19 9.56 8.61
C GLN A 181 -16.57 10.76 9.34
N ILE A 182 -15.25 10.80 9.47
CA ILE A 182 -14.53 11.95 10.03
C ILE A 182 -14.75 13.20 9.17
N GLY A 183 -14.70 13.06 7.83
CA GLY A 183 -15.03 14.16 6.91
C GLY A 183 -16.43 14.71 7.15
N ARG A 184 -17.43 13.84 7.30
CA ARG A 184 -18.83 14.24 7.57
C ARG A 184 -18.98 15.01 8.89
N MET A 185 -18.19 14.71 9.91
CA MET A 185 -18.18 15.49 11.16
C MET A 185 -17.75 16.96 10.91
N ALA A 186 -16.92 17.19 9.90
CA ALA A 186 -16.52 18.53 9.46
C ALA A 186 -17.41 19.11 8.35
N GLY A 187 -18.50 18.43 7.97
CA GLY A 187 -19.39 18.82 6.87
C GLY A 187 -18.78 18.61 5.49
N ILE A 188 -17.91 17.61 5.33
CA ILE A 188 -17.23 17.27 4.07
C ILE A 188 -17.62 15.85 3.66
N GLU A 189 -18.06 15.67 2.43
CA GLU A 189 -18.25 14.34 1.84
C GLU A 189 -17.01 13.96 1.03
N LEU A 190 -16.25 12.99 1.52
CA LEU A 190 -15.06 12.51 0.83
C LEU A 190 -15.44 11.43 -0.19
N PRO A 191 -14.94 11.51 -1.43
CA PRO A 191 -15.21 10.54 -2.48
C PRO A 191 -14.31 9.30 -2.32
N VAL A 192 -14.40 8.62 -1.19
CA VAL A 192 -13.64 7.41 -0.91
C VAL A 192 -14.57 6.24 -0.62
N SER A 193 -14.13 5.03 -0.99
CA SER A 193 -14.87 3.80 -0.74
C SER A 193 -13.91 2.68 -0.38
N PRO A 194 -14.13 1.98 0.74
CA PRO A 194 -13.42 0.75 1.02
C PRO A 194 -13.83 -0.37 0.06
N LEU A 195 -12.84 -1.13 -0.39
CA LEU A 195 -13.00 -2.34 -1.19
C LEU A 195 -12.44 -3.53 -0.42
N LYS A 196 -12.91 -4.73 -0.73
CA LYS A 196 -12.28 -5.97 -0.31
C LYS A 196 -11.18 -6.35 -1.29
N HIS A 197 -10.03 -6.73 -0.80
CA HIS A 197 -8.90 -7.18 -1.61
C HIS A 197 -8.22 -8.40 -1.04
N HIS A 198 -7.82 -9.30 -1.95
CA HIS A 198 -7.13 -10.53 -1.61
C HIS A 198 -5.63 -10.47 -1.89
N TYR A 199 -4.91 -11.19 -1.07
CA TYR A 199 -3.62 -11.77 -1.40
C TYR A 199 -3.49 -13.14 -0.75
N LEU A 200 -2.59 -13.95 -1.27
CA LEU A 200 -2.19 -15.22 -0.66
C LEU A 200 -0.72 -15.19 -0.26
N ILE A 201 -0.36 -16.00 0.72
CA ILE A 201 1.02 -16.34 1.05
C ILE A 201 1.20 -17.82 0.78
N SER A 202 2.19 -18.18 -0.05
CA SER A 202 2.48 -19.57 -0.40
C SER A 202 3.31 -20.27 0.68
N ASP A 203 3.31 -21.59 0.63
CA ASP A 203 4.36 -22.39 1.27
C ASP A 203 5.71 -22.15 0.57
N THR A 204 6.74 -22.82 1.05
CA THR A 204 8.11 -22.73 0.52
C THR A 204 8.15 -23.14 -0.95
N ILE A 205 8.80 -22.34 -1.78
CA ILE A 205 9.09 -22.58 -3.19
C ILE A 205 10.55 -23.03 -3.30
N ALA A 206 10.78 -24.23 -3.85
CA ALA A 206 12.10 -24.85 -3.88
C ALA A 206 13.14 -24.00 -4.64
N GLU A 207 12.73 -23.33 -5.70
CA GLU A 207 13.58 -22.43 -6.49
C GLU A 207 14.13 -21.27 -5.65
N LEU A 208 13.32 -20.74 -4.69
CA LEU A 208 13.73 -19.63 -3.82
C LEU A 208 14.65 -20.07 -2.69
N GLU A 209 14.67 -21.35 -2.32
CA GLU A 209 15.56 -21.83 -1.26
C GLU A 209 17.04 -21.69 -1.63
N ASN A 210 17.36 -21.83 -2.91
CA ASN A 210 18.71 -21.88 -3.44
C ASN A 210 19.19 -20.54 -4.05
N LEU A 211 18.34 -19.51 -4.06
CA LEU A 211 18.76 -18.19 -4.50
C LEU A 211 19.60 -17.50 -3.42
N ASP A 212 20.64 -16.81 -3.86
CA ASP A 212 21.53 -15.96 -3.05
C ASP A 212 21.08 -14.50 -2.99
N PHE A 213 19.94 -14.21 -3.62
CA PHE A 213 19.28 -12.89 -3.61
C PHE A 213 17.77 -13.06 -3.38
N GLU A 214 17.11 -11.97 -2.97
CA GLU A 214 15.66 -11.89 -2.90
C GLU A 214 15.10 -11.43 -4.26
N ILE A 215 14.02 -12.08 -4.71
CA ILE A 215 13.36 -11.67 -5.96
C ILE A 215 12.70 -10.30 -5.80
N PRO A 216 12.67 -9.48 -6.86
CA PRO A 216 12.09 -8.15 -6.79
C PRO A 216 10.58 -8.16 -6.55
N MET A 217 10.09 -7.05 -5.99
CA MET A 217 8.67 -6.72 -6.08
C MET A 217 8.27 -6.70 -7.55
N THR A 218 7.40 -7.61 -7.98
CA THR A 218 7.02 -7.77 -9.39
C THR A 218 5.56 -7.46 -9.60
N VAL A 219 5.22 -6.64 -10.60
CA VAL A 219 3.84 -6.30 -11.00
C VAL A 219 3.61 -6.82 -12.42
N ASP A 220 2.61 -7.65 -12.59
CA ASP A 220 2.10 -8.09 -13.90
C ASP A 220 0.84 -7.30 -14.25
N LEU A 221 0.96 -6.39 -15.21
CA LEU A 221 -0.14 -5.52 -15.60
C LEU A 221 -1.27 -6.26 -16.32
N GLU A 222 -0.97 -7.33 -17.05
CA GLU A 222 -1.97 -8.17 -17.72
C GLU A 222 -2.66 -9.14 -16.76
N GLY A 223 -1.89 -9.74 -15.84
CA GLY A 223 -2.40 -10.67 -14.85
C GLY A 223 -3.12 -10.03 -13.68
N PHE A 224 -3.12 -8.69 -13.61
CA PHE A 224 -3.67 -7.93 -12.48
C PHE A 224 -3.14 -8.43 -11.13
N THR A 225 -1.85 -8.77 -11.09
CA THR A 225 -1.21 -9.33 -9.90
C THR A 225 0.06 -8.56 -9.55
N TYR A 226 0.41 -8.62 -8.27
CA TYR A 226 1.73 -8.24 -7.79
C TYR A 226 2.29 -9.34 -6.90
N LEU A 227 3.60 -9.48 -6.89
CA LEU A 227 4.29 -10.51 -6.14
C LEU A 227 5.49 -9.92 -5.42
N ARG A 228 5.71 -10.34 -4.17
CA ARG A 228 6.96 -10.15 -3.45
C ARG A 228 7.39 -11.42 -2.75
N GLN A 229 8.65 -11.54 -2.46
CA GLN A 229 9.12 -12.65 -1.61
C GLN A 229 8.55 -12.54 -0.20
N ASP A 230 8.23 -13.69 0.40
CA ASP A 230 7.86 -13.84 1.80
C ASP A 230 8.62 -15.03 2.38
N GLN A 231 9.74 -14.75 3.04
CA GLN A 231 10.69 -15.76 3.51
C GLN A 231 11.21 -16.64 2.35
N LYS A 232 10.79 -17.91 2.29
CA LYS A 232 11.10 -18.90 1.23
C LYS A 232 9.90 -19.19 0.32
N GLY A 233 8.81 -18.51 0.50
CA GLY A 233 7.65 -18.46 -0.38
C GLY A 233 7.45 -17.07 -0.96
N VAL A 234 6.22 -16.80 -1.40
CA VAL A 234 5.83 -15.49 -1.93
C VAL A 234 4.49 -15.04 -1.38
N LEU A 235 4.30 -13.73 -1.33
CA LEU A 235 3.00 -13.10 -1.29
C LEU A 235 2.60 -12.76 -2.72
N LEU A 236 1.47 -13.32 -3.19
CA LEU A 236 0.83 -12.97 -4.45
C LEU A 236 -0.43 -12.16 -4.14
N GLY A 237 -0.43 -10.90 -4.52
CA GLY A 237 -1.58 -10.01 -4.37
C GLY A 237 -2.32 -9.85 -5.69
N ILE A 238 -3.59 -9.50 -5.58
CA ILE A 238 -4.52 -9.47 -6.71
C ILE A 238 -5.17 -8.10 -6.79
N TYR A 239 -5.07 -7.45 -7.95
CA TYR A 239 -5.85 -6.27 -8.30
C TYR A 239 -7.17 -6.73 -8.93
N GLU A 240 -8.17 -6.91 -8.10
CA GLU A 240 -9.43 -7.55 -8.45
C GLU A 240 -10.22 -6.76 -9.49
N ILE A 241 -10.54 -7.38 -10.62
CA ILE A 241 -11.38 -6.79 -11.67
C ILE A 241 -12.84 -6.71 -11.18
N ASN A 242 -13.32 -7.77 -10.53
CA ASN A 242 -14.64 -7.83 -9.93
C ASN A 242 -14.59 -7.40 -8.44
N HIS A 243 -14.07 -6.19 -8.19
CA HIS A 243 -13.94 -5.68 -6.83
C HIS A 243 -15.30 -5.53 -6.12
N GLU A 244 -15.32 -5.76 -4.83
CA GLU A 244 -16.50 -5.63 -3.99
C GLU A 244 -16.35 -4.44 -3.04
N HIS A 245 -17.26 -3.47 -3.17
CA HIS A 245 -17.35 -2.36 -2.24
C HIS A 245 -17.82 -2.85 -0.86
N TRP A 246 -17.20 -2.34 0.17
CA TRP A 246 -17.59 -2.61 1.56
C TRP A 246 -17.81 -1.32 2.31
N ALA A 247 -18.90 -1.27 3.10
CA ALA A 247 -19.19 -0.15 4.00
C ALA A 247 -19.13 1.23 3.30
N MET A 248 -19.74 1.35 2.12
CA MET A 248 -19.72 2.58 1.29
C MET A 248 -20.19 3.83 2.04
N ASP A 249 -21.12 3.68 3.00
CA ASP A 249 -21.63 4.78 3.83
C ASP A 249 -20.82 5.04 5.10
N GLY A 250 -19.82 4.20 5.37
CA GLY A 250 -18.92 4.31 6.52
C GLY A 250 -18.68 2.96 7.18
N ALA A 251 -17.42 2.67 7.47
CA ALA A 251 -17.01 1.44 8.14
C ALA A 251 -17.57 1.37 9.58
N PRO A 252 -17.99 0.20 10.06
CA PRO A 252 -18.42 0.04 11.45
C PRO A 252 -17.34 0.51 12.43
N TRP A 253 -17.75 1.21 13.49
CA TRP A 253 -16.78 1.75 14.45
C TRP A 253 -16.10 0.69 15.31
N ASP A 254 -16.65 -0.50 15.39
CA ASP A 254 -16.11 -1.67 16.08
C ASP A 254 -15.24 -2.57 15.19
N TYR A 255 -15.20 -2.34 13.87
CA TYR A 255 -14.26 -3.02 12.97
C TYR A 255 -12.82 -2.60 13.27
N GLY A 256 -11.85 -3.52 13.16
CA GLY A 256 -10.46 -3.19 13.48
C GLY A 256 -9.43 -4.17 12.94
N MET A 257 -9.33 -5.34 13.54
CA MET A 257 -8.31 -6.36 13.24
C MET A 257 -8.93 -7.64 12.67
N GLU A 258 -10.00 -7.49 11.90
CA GLU A 258 -10.72 -8.59 11.28
C GLU A 258 -10.39 -8.68 9.77
N LEU A 259 -10.45 -9.90 9.26
CA LEU A 259 -10.43 -10.20 7.82
C LEU A 259 -11.80 -10.71 7.38
N PHE A 260 -12.11 -10.55 6.11
CA PHE A 260 -13.27 -11.20 5.49
C PHE A 260 -12.96 -12.66 5.15
N GLN A 261 -14.00 -13.43 4.94
CA GLN A 261 -13.86 -14.78 4.37
C GLN A 261 -13.26 -14.70 2.97
N GLU A 262 -12.52 -15.73 2.59
CA GLU A 262 -12.02 -15.86 1.23
C GLU A 262 -13.19 -15.95 0.24
N GLN A 263 -13.03 -15.32 -0.90
CA GLN A 263 -14.00 -15.32 -2.01
C GLN A 263 -13.27 -15.69 -3.31
N THR A 264 -12.61 -16.83 -3.31
CA THR A 264 -11.75 -17.30 -4.42
C THR A 264 -12.49 -17.39 -5.74
N ASP A 265 -13.76 -17.75 -5.73
CA ASP A 265 -14.60 -17.78 -6.95
C ASP A 265 -14.68 -16.39 -7.63
N ARG A 266 -14.61 -15.30 -6.83
CA ARG A 266 -14.68 -13.93 -7.35
C ARG A 266 -13.41 -13.50 -8.06
N ILE A 267 -12.27 -14.08 -7.71
CA ILE A 267 -10.93 -13.77 -8.20
C ILE A 267 -10.30 -14.92 -8.99
N GLU A 268 -11.10 -15.89 -9.39
CA GLU A 268 -10.61 -17.12 -10.07
C GLU A 268 -9.80 -16.79 -11.33
N ASN A 269 -10.26 -15.84 -12.15
CA ASN A 269 -9.57 -15.46 -13.38
C ASN A 269 -8.16 -14.89 -13.10
N GLU A 270 -8.05 -14.01 -12.13
CA GLU A 270 -6.78 -13.38 -11.74
C GLU A 270 -5.85 -14.41 -11.08
N LEU A 271 -6.40 -15.37 -10.32
CA LEU A 271 -5.62 -16.48 -9.76
C LEU A 271 -5.03 -17.35 -10.87
N VAL A 272 -5.85 -17.71 -11.87
CA VAL A 272 -5.38 -18.50 -13.03
C VAL A 272 -4.24 -17.76 -13.74
N MET A 273 -4.42 -16.46 -14.05
CA MET A 273 -3.38 -15.66 -14.68
C MET A 273 -2.12 -15.55 -13.81
N GLY A 274 -2.28 -15.39 -12.50
CA GLY A 274 -1.16 -15.37 -11.56
C GLY A 274 -0.39 -16.69 -11.51
N PHE A 275 -1.09 -17.83 -11.53
CA PHE A 275 -0.45 -19.15 -11.52
C PHE A 275 0.18 -19.50 -12.88
N GLU A 276 -0.33 -18.96 -13.99
CA GLU A 276 0.33 -19.04 -15.30
C GLU A 276 1.59 -18.17 -15.33
N ARG A 277 1.56 -16.98 -14.73
CA ARG A 277 2.72 -16.10 -14.63
C ARG A 277 3.79 -16.63 -13.69
N TYR A 278 3.41 -17.31 -12.61
CA TYR A 278 4.30 -17.92 -11.62
C TYR A 278 4.05 -19.41 -11.47
N PRO A 279 4.51 -20.25 -12.43
CA PRO A 279 4.18 -21.69 -12.46
C PRO A 279 4.57 -22.46 -11.21
N ALA A 280 5.62 -22.02 -10.50
CA ALA A 280 6.03 -22.62 -9.22
C ALA A 280 4.92 -22.62 -8.14
N LEU A 281 3.94 -21.73 -8.26
CA LEU A 281 2.79 -21.69 -7.35
C LEU A 281 1.79 -22.83 -7.56
N GLN A 282 1.83 -23.51 -8.72
CA GLN A 282 0.94 -24.64 -9.01
C GLN A 282 1.30 -25.89 -8.20
N ASP A 283 2.55 -26.00 -7.75
CA ASP A 283 3.10 -27.17 -7.08
C ASP A 283 3.26 -26.99 -5.55
N VAL A 284 2.86 -25.85 -5.00
CA VAL A 284 3.00 -25.54 -3.58
C VAL A 284 1.65 -25.23 -2.92
N GLY A 285 1.57 -25.42 -1.61
CA GLY A 285 0.38 -25.08 -0.82
C GLY A 285 0.24 -23.58 -0.61
N ILE A 286 -0.97 -23.17 -0.24
CA ILE A 286 -1.26 -21.82 0.22
C ILE A 286 -1.30 -21.83 1.73
N LYS A 287 -0.36 -21.13 2.35
CA LYS A 287 -0.21 -21.03 3.80
C LYS A 287 -1.28 -20.14 4.44
N THR A 288 -1.61 -19.04 3.76
CA THR A 288 -2.53 -18.04 4.29
C THR A 288 -3.23 -17.31 3.15
N TRP A 289 -4.54 -17.09 3.34
CA TRP A 289 -5.32 -16.13 2.57
C TRP A 289 -5.57 -14.88 3.42
N VAL A 290 -5.51 -13.74 2.79
CA VAL A 290 -5.93 -12.47 3.37
C VAL A 290 -6.95 -11.83 2.45
N ASN A 291 -8.13 -11.54 2.99
CA ASN A 291 -9.15 -10.71 2.34
C ASN A 291 -9.45 -9.55 3.28
N GLY A 292 -8.92 -8.39 2.98
CA GLY A 292 -8.94 -7.23 3.86
C GLY A 292 -9.60 -6.01 3.27
N ALA A 293 -10.01 -5.08 4.13
CA ALA A 293 -10.55 -3.80 3.71
C ALA A 293 -9.44 -2.85 3.28
N PHE A 294 -9.62 -2.20 2.12
CA PHE A 294 -8.69 -1.24 1.56
C PHE A 294 -9.45 -0.03 0.99
N THR A 295 -9.08 1.20 1.36
CA THR A 295 -9.79 2.41 0.94
C THR A 295 -9.26 2.94 -0.38
N PHE A 296 -10.15 3.21 -1.34
CA PHE A 296 -9.84 3.81 -2.63
C PHE A 296 -10.51 5.18 -2.81
N SER A 297 -9.80 6.07 -3.48
CA SER A 297 -10.34 7.25 -4.15
C SER A 297 -10.69 6.92 -5.60
N PRO A 298 -11.44 7.77 -6.33
CA PRO A 298 -11.87 7.49 -7.71
C PRO A 298 -10.74 7.34 -8.72
N ASP A 299 -9.60 7.97 -8.48
CA ASP A 299 -8.41 7.95 -9.34
C ASP A 299 -7.26 7.08 -8.78
N GLY A 300 -7.50 6.40 -7.65
CA GLY A 300 -6.51 5.57 -6.98
C GLY A 300 -5.42 6.33 -6.23
N ASN A 301 -5.39 7.67 -6.29
CA ASN A 301 -4.39 8.48 -5.61
C ASN A 301 -4.89 8.98 -4.24
N PRO A 302 -4.00 9.25 -3.28
CA PRO A 302 -4.40 9.81 -1.99
C PRO A 302 -4.95 11.24 -2.13
N LEU A 303 -5.93 11.57 -1.29
CA LEU A 303 -6.46 12.92 -1.17
C LEU A 303 -5.57 13.72 -0.21
N VAL A 304 -4.72 14.60 -0.73
CA VAL A 304 -3.77 15.39 0.06
C VAL A 304 -4.00 16.88 -0.17
N GLY A 305 -4.27 17.62 0.91
CA GLY A 305 -4.40 19.06 0.84
C GLY A 305 -5.48 19.62 1.77
N PRO A 306 -5.54 20.96 1.91
CA PRO A 306 -6.55 21.63 2.71
C PRO A 306 -7.91 21.60 1.97
N VAL A 307 -8.99 21.57 2.76
CA VAL A 307 -10.34 21.71 2.24
C VAL A 307 -10.72 23.18 2.21
N PRO A 308 -11.09 23.75 1.05
CA PRO A 308 -11.46 25.15 0.94
C PRO A 308 -12.63 25.51 1.89
N GLY A 309 -12.46 26.58 2.69
CA GLY A 309 -13.49 27.07 3.61
C GLY A 309 -13.62 26.30 4.93
N LYS A 310 -12.67 25.42 5.21
CA LYS A 310 -12.61 24.67 6.47
C LYS A 310 -11.34 24.92 7.25
#